data_c507fdef9df999a40da2ccad85968bbd
#
_entry.id   c507fdef9df999a40da2ccad85968bbd
#
_cell.length_a   1.000
_cell.length_b   1.000
_cell.length_c   1.000
_cell.angle_alpha   90.00
_cell.angle_beta   90.00
_cell.angle_gamma   90.00
#
_symmetry.space_group_name_H-M   'P 1'
#
loop_
_entity.id
_entity.type
_entity.pdbx_description
1 polymer ?
#
loop_
_entity_poly.entity_id
_entity_poly.type
_entity_poly.pdbx_seq_one_letter_code
_entity_poly.pdbx_strand_id
1 'polypeptide(L)'
;MEKTKKQLAHLFDATQCINCGACSIACAQTNYPDLMNEVNPAWNTICCNIRQIKIERERPMQLLVQCQQGSDAPCVKTCPFGANYYDEDGLVRNDPKRCIGCNYCIASCPYDARWSNPKTGLPSKCLGEGCLELVKSGTAPACVTACPAGARLFGDVNDPESAISRKIARSRTVKLLEKNGTKPNFYVVVSK
;
A
#
# COMPACT_ATOMS: atom_id res chain seq x y z
N MET A 1 -17.50 -15.40 -22.01
CA MET A 1 -16.23 -14.81 -21.55
C MET A 1 -16.35 -14.68 -20.03
N GLU A 2 -15.63 -15.49 -19.29
CA GLU A 2 -15.55 -15.39 -17.82
C GLU A 2 -14.94 -14.05 -17.46
N LYS A 3 -15.66 -13.21 -16.71
CA LYS A 3 -15.11 -11.93 -16.25
C LYS A 3 -13.90 -12.24 -15.36
N THR A 4 -12.72 -11.90 -15.80
CA THR A 4 -11.51 -11.96 -14.97
C THR A 4 -11.79 -11.24 -13.65
N LYS A 5 -11.54 -11.93 -12.53
CA LYS A 5 -11.77 -11.36 -11.19
C LYS A 5 -10.95 -10.09 -11.05
N LYS A 6 -11.58 -8.99 -10.62
CA LYS A 6 -10.92 -7.70 -10.38
C LYS A 6 -9.75 -7.85 -9.39
N GLN A 7 -8.62 -7.21 -9.68
CA GLN A 7 -7.45 -7.15 -8.80
C GLN A 7 -6.91 -5.74 -8.76
N LEU A 8 -7.25 -5.01 -7.71
CA LEU A 8 -6.69 -3.68 -7.49
C LEU A 8 -5.24 -3.76 -7.03
N ALA A 9 -4.41 -2.91 -7.60
CA ALA A 9 -2.98 -2.85 -7.36
C ALA A 9 -2.46 -1.42 -7.32
N HIS A 10 -1.30 -1.23 -6.71
CA HIS A 10 -0.53 0.01 -6.76
C HIS A 10 0.64 -0.10 -7.74
N LEU A 11 0.98 1.03 -8.35
CA LEU A 11 2.24 1.19 -9.08
C LEU A 11 2.97 2.42 -8.56
N PHE A 12 4.28 2.30 -8.43
CA PHE A 12 5.19 3.39 -8.13
C PHE A 12 6.28 3.49 -9.20
N ASP A 13 6.39 4.64 -9.83
CA ASP A 13 7.44 4.92 -10.81
C ASP A 13 8.62 5.61 -10.11
N ALA A 14 9.65 4.81 -9.78
CA ALA A 14 10.86 5.32 -9.13
C ALA A 14 11.67 6.25 -10.03
N THR A 15 11.45 6.22 -11.35
CA THR A 15 12.15 7.10 -12.31
C THR A 15 11.56 8.50 -12.38
N GLN A 16 10.31 8.67 -11.94
CA GLN A 16 9.60 9.95 -11.94
C GLN A 16 9.52 10.58 -10.55
N CYS A 17 9.78 9.81 -9.49
CA CYS A 17 9.66 10.28 -8.11
C CYS A 17 10.69 11.37 -7.80
N ILE A 18 10.21 12.54 -7.35
CA ILE A 18 11.02 13.68 -6.92
C ILE A 18 11.25 13.74 -5.41
N ASN A 19 10.85 12.70 -4.67
CA ASN A 19 11.02 12.56 -3.22
C ASN A 19 10.43 13.71 -2.38
N CYS A 20 9.33 14.30 -2.81
CA CYS A 20 8.70 15.45 -2.15
C CYS A 20 7.92 15.12 -0.87
N GLY A 21 7.63 13.84 -0.58
CA GLY A 21 6.87 13.42 0.61
C GLY A 21 5.36 13.65 0.57
N ALA A 22 4.80 14.30 -0.47
CA ALA A 22 3.37 14.62 -0.57
C ALA A 22 2.46 13.39 -0.38
N CYS A 23 2.85 12.23 -0.91
CA CYS A 23 2.11 10.98 -0.75
C CYS A 23 2.02 10.52 0.71
N SER A 24 3.06 10.73 1.51
CA SER A 24 3.09 10.37 2.94
C SER A 24 2.17 11.28 3.74
N ILE A 25 2.23 12.60 3.50
CA ILE A 25 1.37 13.58 4.16
C ILE A 25 -0.10 13.33 3.80
N ALA A 26 -0.42 13.17 2.52
CA ALA A 26 -1.78 12.86 2.09
C ALA A 26 -2.32 11.56 2.68
N CYS A 27 -1.47 10.53 2.80
CA CYS A 27 -1.84 9.28 3.46
C CYS A 27 -2.20 9.50 4.93
N ALA A 28 -1.39 10.28 5.67
CA ALA A 28 -1.62 10.58 7.07
C ALA A 28 -2.92 11.38 7.27
N GLN A 29 -3.10 12.47 6.51
CA GLN A 29 -4.27 13.32 6.59
C GLN A 29 -5.58 12.58 6.29
N THR A 30 -5.57 11.71 5.29
CA THR A 30 -6.77 10.99 4.87
C THR A 30 -7.14 9.84 5.79
N ASN A 31 -6.14 9.10 6.31
CA ASN A 31 -6.41 7.86 7.04
C ASN A 31 -6.24 8.00 8.56
N TYR A 32 -5.52 9.01 9.03
CA TYR A 32 -5.15 9.17 10.45
C TYR A 32 -5.18 10.64 10.91
N PRO A 33 -6.25 11.40 10.59
CA PRO A 33 -6.31 12.83 10.94
C PRO A 33 -6.17 13.08 12.44
N ASP A 34 -6.71 12.19 13.25
CA ASP A 34 -6.62 12.28 14.72
C ASP A 34 -5.19 12.13 15.27
N LEU A 35 -4.34 11.39 14.56
CA LEU A 35 -2.93 11.26 14.95
C LEU A 35 -2.11 12.47 14.51
N MET A 36 -2.55 13.18 13.47
CA MET A 36 -1.89 14.39 12.99
C MET A 36 -2.11 15.61 13.89
N ASN A 37 -3.21 15.63 14.63
CA ASN A 37 -3.57 16.75 15.51
C ASN A 37 -2.89 16.66 16.87
N GLU A 38 -2.22 15.56 17.21
CA GLU A 38 -1.50 15.38 18.46
C GLU A 38 -0.02 15.66 18.24
N VAL A 39 0.59 16.44 19.14
CA VAL A 39 2.05 16.60 19.21
C VAL A 39 2.63 15.28 19.75
N ASN A 40 2.83 14.33 18.87
CA ASN A 40 3.38 13.03 19.22
C ASN A 40 4.81 12.90 18.66
N PRO A 41 5.85 12.64 19.50
CA PRO A 41 7.22 12.41 19.03
C PRO A 41 7.35 11.22 18.05
N ALA A 42 6.41 10.28 18.06
CA ALA A 42 6.34 9.20 17.08
C ALA A 42 5.88 9.63 15.67
N TRP A 43 5.62 10.88 15.47
CA TRP A 43 5.11 11.50 14.23
C TRP A 43 5.93 11.17 12.98
N ASN A 44 7.25 11.08 13.13
CA ASN A 44 8.16 10.94 12.01
C ASN A 44 8.15 9.55 11.35
N THR A 45 7.51 8.56 11.97
CA THR A 45 7.60 7.16 11.51
C THR A 45 6.27 6.43 11.40
N ILE A 46 5.20 6.88 12.04
CA ILE A 46 4.05 6.00 12.32
C ILE A 46 2.73 6.45 11.68
N CYS A 47 2.56 7.75 11.38
CA CYS A 47 1.24 8.26 10.96
C CYS A 47 0.85 7.99 9.51
N CYS A 48 1.66 7.33 8.73
CA CYS A 48 1.33 6.96 7.36
C CYS A 48 1.74 5.54 7.01
N ASN A 49 1.09 4.98 5.99
CA ASN A 49 1.36 3.62 5.52
C ASN A 49 2.50 3.56 4.48
N ILE A 50 3.26 4.65 4.31
CA ILE A 50 4.29 4.77 3.27
C ILE A 50 5.62 5.10 3.93
N ARG A 51 6.61 4.23 3.73
CA ARG A 51 8.00 4.49 4.12
C ARG A 51 8.83 4.80 2.90
N GLN A 52 9.72 5.78 3.02
CA GLN A 52 10.69 6.12 2.00
C GLN A 52 12.02 5.49 2.35
N ILE A 53 12.60 4.75 1.41
CA ILE A 53 13.90 4.11 1.55
C ILE A 53 14.79 4.61 0.41
N LYS A 54 15.94 5.18 0.75
CA LYS A 54 16.97 5.52 -0.22
C LYS A 54 17.83 4.29 -0.46
N ILE A 55 17.94 3.88 -1.71
CA ILE A 55 18.84 2.80 -2.11
C ILE A 55 20.10 3.44 -2.67
N GLU A 56 21.20 3.28 -1.94
CA GLU A 56 22.54 3.75 -2.36
C GLU A 56 23.05 2.83 -3.48
N ARG A 57 23.24 3.40 -4.65
CA ARG A 57 23.84 2.78 -5.86
C ARG A 57 24.56 3.87 -6.62
N GLU A 58 25.24 3.54 -7.72
CA GLU A 58 25.80 4.53 -8.67
C GLU A 58 24.76 5.56 -9.10
N ARG A 59 23.49 5.16 -9.23
CA ARG A 59 22.33 6.04 -9.38
C ARG A 59 21.39 5.83 -8.21
N PRO A 60 21.43 6.68 -7.18
CA PRO A 60 20.54 6.58 -6.04
C PRO A 60 19.07 6.55 -6.47
N MET A 61 18.31 5.65 -5.90
CA MET A 61 16.87 5.49 -6.21
C MET A 61 16.06 5.58 -4.93
N GLN A 62 14.98 6.32 -4.97
CA GLN A 62 13.98 6.29 -3.90
C GLN A 62 13.05 5.10 -4.09
N LEU A 63 12.79 4.38 -3.01
CA LEU A 63 11.81 3.32 -2.96
C LEU A 63 10.73 3.67 -1.94
N LEU A 64 9.49 3.56 -2.36
CA LEU A 64 8.35 3.67 -1.45
C LEU A 64 7.88 2.27 -1.05
N VAL A 65 7.96 1.98 0.24
CA VAL A 65 7.48 0.71 0.81
C VAL A 65 6.17 0.93 1.54
N GLN A 66 5.16 0.16 1.15
CA GLN A 66 3.84 0.12 1.76
C GLN A 66 3.29 -1.30 1.67
N CYS A 67 2.07 -1.54 2.15
CA CYS A 67 1.46 -2.85 1.98
C CYS A 67 1.41 -3.26 0.51
N GLN A 68 1.93 -4.43 0.21
CA GLN A 68 2.04 -4.96 -1.16
C GLN A 68 0.73 -5.58 -1.65
N GLN A 69 -0.33 -5.64 -0.83
CA GLN A 69 -1.63 -6.23 -1.17
C GLN A 69 -1.49 -7.62 -1.83
N GLY A 70 -0.59 -8.46 -1.28
CA GLY A 70 -0.26 -9.76 -1.88
C GLY A 70 -1.44 -10.71 -1.96
N SER A 71 -1.62 -11.39 -3.09
CA SER A 71 -2.69 -12.39 -3.28
C SER A 71 -2.45 -13.68 -2.48
N ASP A 72 -1.27 -13.82 -1.89
CA ASP A 72 -0.90 -14.90 -0.97
C ASP A 72 -0.26 -14.32 0.30
N ALA A 73 -0.99 -13.43 0.98
CA ALA A 73 -0.48 -12.61 2.07
C ALA A 73 -0.32 -13.41 3.37
N PRO A 74 0.89 -13.45 3.97
CA PRO A 74 1.12 -14.11 5.26
C PRO A 74 0.20 -13.60 6.37
N CYS A 75 -0.05 -12.29 6.41
CA CYS A 75 -0.90 -11.68 7.43
C CYS A 75 -2.37 -12.14 7.40
N VAL A 76 -2.86 -12.67 6.28
CA VAL A 76 -4.18 -13.31 6.20
C VAL A 76 -4.09 -14.73 6.76
N LYS A 77 -3.06 -15.49 6.37
CA LYS A 77 -2.85 -16.88 6.79
C LYS A 77 -2.59 -17.02 8.29
N THR A 78 -1.84 -16.08 8.86
CA THR A 78 -1.45 -16.13 10.28
C THR A 78 -2.50 -15.56 11.23
N CYS A 79 -3.60 -14.99 10.74
CA CYS A 79 -4.60 -14.38 11.60
C CYS A 79 -5.51 -15.45 12.23
N PRO A 80 -5.39 -15.76 13.53
CA PRO A 80 -6.15 -16.85 14.15
C PRO A 80 -7.64 -16.55 14.25
N PHE A 81 -8.04 -15.28 14.21
CA PHE A 81 -9.43 -14.84 14.29
C PHE A 81 -10.03 -14.50 12.92
N GLY A 82 -9.28 -14.72 11.83
CA GLY A 82 -9.74 -14.37 10.48
C GLY A 82 -10.10 -12.88 10.32
N ALA A 83 -9.53 -12.01 11.16
CA ALA A 83 -9.73 -10.56 11.06
C ALA A 83 -9.08 -9.98 9.81
N ASN A 84 -8.00 -10.61 9.31
CA ASN A 84 -7.44 -10.27 8.00
C ASN A 84 -8.04 -11.18 6.94
N TYR A 85 -8.52 -10.58 5.84
CA TYR A 85 -9.20 -11.28 4.76
C TYR A 85 -8.96 -10.58 3.41
N TYR A 86 -9.38 -11.20 2.32
CA TYR A 86 -9.43 -10.59 1.00
C TYR A 86 -10.85 -10.12 0.71
N ASP A 87 -10.99 -8.89 0.21
CA ASP A 87 -12.27 -8.41 -0.30
C ASP A 87 -12.50 -8.82 -1.78
N GLU A 88 -13.62 -8.39 -2.35
CA GLU A 88 -14.03 -8.68 -3.72
C GLU A 88 -13.10 -8.07 -4.78
N ASP A 89 -12.38 -7.00 -4.42
CA ASP A 89 -11.42 -6.29 -5.27
C ASP A 89 -9.99 -6.87 -5.15
N GLY A 90 -9.81 -7.97 -4.44
CA GLY A 90 -8.53 -8.63 -4.20
C GLY A 90 -7.63 -7.89 -3.19
N LEU A 91 -8.16 -6.92 -2.45
CA LEU A 91 -7.40 -6.19 -1.44
C LEU A 91 -7.39 -6.94 -0.10
N VAL A 92 -6.23 -6.93 0.56
CA VAL A 92 -6.13 -7.42 1.94
C VAL A 92 -6.77 -6.39 2.88
N ARG A 93 -7.73 -6.83 3.68
CA ARG A 93 -8.46 -6.02 4.65
C ARG A 93 -8.18 -6.47 6.07
N ASN A 94 -8.55 -5.61 7.03
CA ASN A 94 -8.61 -5.95 8.45
C ASN A 94 -9.99 -5.55 9.00
N ASP A 95 -10.66 -6.48 9.65
CA ASP A 95 -11.90 -6.21 10.38
C ASP A 95 -11.58 -5.87 11.83
N PRO A 96 -11.76 -4.61 12.26
CA PRO A 96 -11.46 -4.19 13.63
C PRO A 96 -12.36 -4.86 14.68
N LYS A 97 -13.58 -5.31 14.30
CA LYS A 97 -14.49 -5.99 15.23
C LYS A 97 -14.05 -7.40 15.57
N ARG A 98 -13.32 -8.06 14.67
CA ARG A 98 -12.76 -9.40 14.87
C ARG A 98 -11.32 -9.38 15.37
N CYS A 99 -10.65 -8.22 15.26
CA CYS A 99 -9.25 -8.07 15.60
C CYS A 99 -9.07 -7.93 17.11
N ILE A 100 -8.23 -8.78 17.70
CA ILE A 100 -7.89 -8.75 19.14
C ILE A 100 -6.58 -8.01 19.43
N GLY A 101 -5.94 -7.39 18.45
CA GLY A 101 -4.68 -6.65 18.63
C GLY A 101 -3.43 -7.51 18.91
N CYS A 102 -3.44 -8.80 18.59
CA CYS A 102 -2.32 -9.71 18.86
C CYS A 102 -1.03 -9.41 18.07
N ASN A 103 -1.10 -8.56 17.05
CA ASN A 103 0.00 -8.10 16.21
C ASN A 103 0.75 -9.20 15.41
N TYR A 104 0.23 -10.42 15.35
CA TYR A 104 0.81 -11.52 14.57
C TYR A 104 0.97 -11.14 13.09
N CYS A 105 0.01 -10.39 12.55
CA CYS A 105 0.05 -9.88 11.19
C CYS A 105 1.13 -8.82 10.94
N ILE A 106 1.59 -8.12 11.98
CA ILE A 106 2.74 -7.22 11.90
C ILE A 106 4.01 -8.04 11.81
N ALA A 107 4.20 -8.99 12.74
CA ALA A 107 5.39 -9.87 12.78
C ALA A 107 5.55 -10.73 11.54
N SER A 108 4.44 -11.18 10.92
CA SER A 108 4.46 -12.02 9.71
C SER A 108 4.67 -11.26 8.41
N CYS A 109 4.68 -9.92 8.43
CA CYS A 109 4.79 -9.12 7.22
C CYS A 109 6.24 -9.00 6.75
N PRO A 110 6.65 -9.62 5.61
CA PRO A 110 8.03 -9.55 5.16
C PRO A 110 8.44 -8.16 4.64
N TYR A 111 7.47 -7.27 4.45
CA TYR A 111 7.68 -5.90 3.98
C TYR A 111 7.73 -4.89 5.11
N ASP A 112 7.47 -5.32 6.36
CA ASP A 112 7.30 -4.44 7.52
C ASP A 112 6.34 -3.27 7.21
N ALA A 113 5.24 -3.60 6.53
CA ALA A 113 4.26 -2.64 5.99
C ALA A 113 3.00 -2.51 6.86
N ARG A 114 3.07 -2.97 8.10
CA ARG A 114 2.04 -2.86 9.12
C ARG A 114 2.62 -2.26 10.39
N TRP A 115 1.80 -1.54 11.11
CA TRP A 115 2.18 -0.91 12.37
C TRP A 115 1.00 -0.91 13.36
N SER A 116 1.28 -0.81 14.63
CA SER A 116 0.23 -0.72 15.66
C SER A 116 -0.22 0.74 15.82
N ASN A 117 -1.51 1.00 15.62
CA ASN A 117 -2.07 2.34 15.82
C ASN A 117 -2.09 2.66 17.32
N PRO A 118 -1.42 3.74 17.77
CA PRO A 118 -1.28 4.03 19.21
C PRO A 118 -2.62 4.38 19.90
N LYS A 119 -3.63 4.84 19.15
CA LYS A 119 -4.95 5.15 19.71
C LYS A 119 -5.81 3.91 19.89
N THR A 120 -5.78 3.01 18.91
CA THR A 120 -6.68 1.84 18.92
C THR A 120 -6.01 0.56 19.40
N GLY A 121 -4.67 0.51 19.44
CA GLY A 121 -3.90 -0.71 19.69
C GLY A 121 -3.99 -1.74 18.55
N LEU A 122 -4.74 -1.44 17.49
CA LEU A 122 -4.98 -2.36 16.38
C LEU A 122 -3.97 -2.16 15.25
N PRO A 123 -3.67 -3.22 14.47
CA PRO A 123 -2.74 -3.12 13.34
C PRO A 123 -3.33 -2.31 12.18
N SER A 124 -2.58 -1.31 11.75
CA SER A 124 -2.89 -0.48 10.58
C SER A 124 -2.01 -0.83 9.39
N LYS A 125 -2.49 -0.52 8.18
CA LYS A 125 -1.79 -0.73 6.90
C LYS A 125 -2.46 0.04 5.77
N CYS A 126 -1.85 0.05 4.60
CA CYS A 126 -2.46 0.49 3.34
C CYS A 126 -3.45 -0.60 2.81
N LEU A 127 -4.65 -0.29 2.38
CA LEU A 127 -5.36 0.97 2.44
C LEU A 127 -5.98 1.19 3.83
N GLY A 128 -5.89 2.42 4.35
CA GLY A 128 -6.66 2.82 5.54
C GLY A 128 -8.11 3.16 5.18
N GLU A 129 -8.94 3.41 6.19
CA GLU A 129 -10.39 3.62 6.02
C GLU A 129 -10.72 4.79 5.07
N GLY A 130 -10.07 5.96 5.25
CA GLY A 130 -10.33 7.11 4.37
C GLY A 130 -9.99 6.84 2.90
N CYS A 131 -8.87 6.13 2.63
CA CYS A 131 -8.55 5.73 1.25
C CYS A 131 -9.53 4.71 0.68
N LEU A 132 -10.13 3.85 1.51
CA LEU A 132 -11.14 2.91 1.07
C LEU A 132 -12.43 3.58 0.66
N GLU A 133 -12.84 4.61 1.39
CA GLU A 133 -13.99 5.43 1.02
C GLU A 133 -13.75 6.12 -0.33
N LEU A 134 -12.54 6.66 -0.55
CA LEU A 134 -12.16 7.22 -1.85
C LEU A 134 -12.26 6.17 -2.98
N VAL A 135 -11.72 4.97 -2.76
CA VAL A 135 -11.76 3.89 -3.78
C VAL A 135 -13.19 3.44 -4.06
N LYS A 136 -14.03 3.31 -3.04
CA LYS A 136 -15.46 2.98 -3.20
C LYS A 136 -16.24 4.05 -3.96
N SER A 137 -15.86 5.33 -3.81
CA SER A 137 -16.45 6.43 -4.59
C SER A 137 -15.88 6.56 -6.01
N GLY A 138 -15.00 5.64 -6.44
CA GLY A 138 -14.38 5.68 -7.76
C GLY A 138 -13.16 6.61 -7.85
N THR A 139 -12.70 7.15 -6.72
CA THR A 139 -11.52 8.03 -6.65
C THR A 139 -10.26 7.23 -6.29
N ALA A 140 -9.12 7.62 -6.85
CA ALA A 140 -7.85 6.99 -6.49
C ALA A 140 -7.46 7.28 -5.03
N PRO A 141 -6.66 6.41 -4.37
CA PRO A 141 -6.14 6.66 -3.02
C PRO A 141 -5.41 8.01 -2.92
N ALA A 142 -5.50 8.67 -1.77
CA ALA A 142 -4.94 10.01 -1.54
C ALA A 142 -3.48 10.18 -1.97
N CYS A 143 -2.64 9.15 -1.77
CA CYS A 143 -1.24 9.18 -2.19
C CYS A 143 -1.04 9.20 -3.71
N VAL A 144 -2.03 8.78 -4.49
CA VAL A 144 -2.01 8.84 -5.96
C VAL A 144 -2.41 10.22 -6.42
N THR A 145 -3.53 10.73 -5.91
CA THR A 145 -4.05 12.06 -6.28
C THR A 145 -3.12 13.20 -5.85
N ALA A 146 -2.44 13.06 -4.72
CA ALA A 146 -1.50 14.06 -4.20
C ALA A 146 -0.11 14.04 -4.86
N CYS A 147 0.18 13.09 -5.76
CA CYS A 147 1.52 12.98 -6.35
C CYS A 147 1.72 14.00 -7.49
N PRO A 148 2.49 15.10 -7.31
CA PRO A 148 2.65 16.12 -8.33
C PRO A 148 3.44 15.63 -9.55
N ALA A 149 4.29 14.62 -9.37
CA ALA A 149 5.09 14.03 -10.45
C ALA A 149 4.36 12.90 -11.22
N GLY A 150 3.11 12.56 -10.85
CA GLY A 150 2.40 11.44 -11.46
C GLY A 150 3.10 10.09 -11.28
N ALA A 151 3.98 9.97 -10.28
CA ALA A 151 4.78 8.77 -10.06
C ALA A 151 4.01 7.62 -9.42
N ARG A 152 2.71 7.78 -9.17
CA ARG A 152 1.89 6.76 -8.51
C ARG A 152 0.62 6.51 -9.32
N LEU A 153 0.29 5.22 -9.48
CA LEU A 153 -0.97 4.79 -10.08
C LEU A 153 -1.65 3.77 -9.16
N PHE A 154 -2.95 3.68 -9.30
CA PHE A 154 -3.79 2.67 -8.67
C PHE A 154 -4.89 2.26 -9.63
N GLY A 155 -5.22 0.97 -9.70
CA GLY A 155 -6.27 0.48 -10.59
C GLY A 155 -6.29 -1.03 -10.68
N ASP A 156 -7.18 -1.53 -11.53
CA ASP A 156 -7.34 -2.96 -11.81
C ASP A 156 -6.26 -3.42 -12.81
N VAL A 157 -5.40 -4.33 -12.40
CA VAL A 157 -4.34 -4.88 -13.27
C VAL A 157 -4.87 -5.96 -14.22
N ASN A 158 -6.08 -6.45 -14.01
CA ASN A 158 -6.75 -7.40 -14.89
C ASN A 158 -7.58 -6.71 -16.00
N ASP A 159 -7.73 -5.38 -15.91
CA ASP A 159 -8.29 -4.57 -16.98
C ASP A 159 -7.15 -4.04 -17.88
N PRO A 160 -7.02 -4.50 -19.13
CA PRO A 160 -5.97 -4.08 -20.04
C PRO A 160 -6.06 -2.58 -20.40
N GLU A 161 -7.25 -1.99 -20.33
CA GLU A 161 -7.48 -0.58 -20.63
C GLU A 161 -7.18 0.34 -19.42
N SER A 162 -6.94 -0.20 -18.26
CA SER A 162 -6.58 0.60 -17.07
C SER A 162 -5.24 1.30 -17.24
N ALA A 163 -5.09 2.50 -16.65
CA ALA A 163 -3.85 3.26 -16.72
C ALA A 163 -2.66 2.50 -16.11
N ILE A 164 -2.92 1.71 -15.06
CA ILE A 164 -1.88 0.91 -14.41
C ILE A 164 -1.41 -0.23 -15.32
N SER A 165 -2.32 -0.97 -15.97
CA SER A 165 -1.97 -2.07 -16.90
C SER A 165 -1.17 -1.56 -18.10
N ARG A 166 -1.63 -0.46 -18.70
CA ARG A 166 -0.89 0.19 -19.80
C ARG A 166 0.50 0.65 -19.39
N LYS A 167 0.66 1.18 -18.18
CA LYS A 167 1.97 1.59 -17.66
C LYS A 167 2.88 0.39 -17.39
N ILE A 168 2.36 -0.69 -16.81
CA ILE A 168 3.10 -1.94 -16.59
C ILE A 168 3.61 -2.50 -17.93
N ALA A 169 2.76 -2.56 -18.94
CA ALA A 169 3.11 -3.10 -20.27
C ALA A 169 4.21 -2.31 -21.00
N ARG A 170 4.37 -1.02 -20.69
CA ARG A 170 5.32 -0.11 -21.35
C ARG A 170 6.58 0.17 -20.53
N SER A 171 6.74 -0.46 -19.36
CA SER A 171 7.83 -0.16 -18.44
C SER A 171 8.45 -1.44 -17.89
N ARG A 172 9.73 -1.38 -17.57
CA ARG A 172 10.35 -2.45 -16.79
C ARG A 172 9.92 -2.32 -15.34
N THR A 173 9.11 -3.26 -14.88
CA THR A 173 8.63 -3.30 -13.50
C THR A 173 9.26 -4.43 -12.70
N VAL A 174 9.40 -4.22 -11.41
CA VAL A 174 9.78 -5.25 -10.43
C VAL A 174 8.77 -5.29 -9.29
N LYS A 175 8.68 -6.40 -8.61
CA LYS A 175 7.91 -6.58 -7.39
C LYS A 175 8.87 -6.84 -6.23
N LEU A 176 8.61 -6.25 -5.07
CA LEU A 176 9.48 -6.42 -3.91
C LEU A 176 9.34 -7.82 -3.33
N LEU A 177 10.48 -8.44 -2.98
CA LEU A 177 10.54 -9.76 -2.32
C LEU A 177 9.65 -10.82 -2.98
N GLU A 178 9.55 -10.82 -4.29
CA GLU A 178 8.69 -11.75 -5.05
C GLU A 178 9.01 -13.22 -4.75
N LYS A 179 10.30 -13.51 -4.47
CA LYS A 179 10.78 -14.86 -4.09
C LYS A 179 10.15 -15.39 -2.80
N ASN A 180 9.58 -14.54 -1.95
CA ASN A 180 8.89 -14.95 -0.72
C ASN A 180 7.51 -15.57 -0.97
N GLY A 181 7.08 -15.70 -2.23
CA GLY A 181 5.82 -16.36 -2.61
C GLY A 181 4.54 -15.62 -2.22
N THR A 182 4.64 -14.37 -1.76
CA THR A 182 3.48 -13.59 -1.29
C THR A 182 2.61 -13.05 -2.42
N LYS A 183 3.01 -13.22 -3.68
CA LYS A 183 2.33 -12.74 -4.89
C LYS A 183 1.93 -11.25 -4.78
N PRO A 184 2.90 -10.32 -4.65
CA PRO A 184 2.62 -8.92 -4.40
C PRO A 184 1.90 -8.24 -5.57
N ASN A 185 0.98 -7.31 -5.25
CA ASN A 185 0.23 -6.46 -6.17
C ASN A 185 0.67 -4.99 -6.06
N PHE A 186 1.95 -4.79 -5.85
CA PHE A 186 2.61 -3.50 -5.88
C PHE A 186 3.76 -3.56 -6.88
N TYR A 187 3.69 -2.72 -7.90
CA TYR A 187 4.64 -2.68 -9.00
C TYR A 187 5.56 -1.47 -8.87
N VAL A 188 6.85 -1.68 -9.06
CA VAL A 188 7.84 -0.60 -9.08
C VAL A 188 8.44 -0.50 -10.47
N VAL A 189 8.28 0.65 -11.13
CA VAL A 189 8.97 0.95 -12.39
C VAL A 189 10.40 1.35 -12.07
N VAL A 190 11.37 0.64 -12.64
CA VAL A 190 12.81 0.85 -12.41
C VAL A 190 13.54 1.40 -13.64
N SER A 191 12.95 1.28 -14.81
CA SER A 191 13.38 1.95 -16.05
C SER A 191 12.21 2.05 -17.03
N LYS A 192 12.31 3.01 -17.93
CA LYS A 192 11.39 3.14 -19.08
C LYS A 192 11.76 2.14 -20.16
#